data_83ddc49695bc2fff9875f207b92677f6
#
_entry.id   83ddc49695bc2fff9875f207b92677f6
#
_cell.length_a   1.000
_cell.length_b   1.000
_cell.length_c   1.000
_cell.angle_alpha   90.00
_cell.angle_beta   90.00
_cell.angle_gamma   90.00
#
_symmetry.space_group_name_H-M   'P 1'
#
loop_
_entity.id
_entity.type
_entity.pdbx_description
1 polymer ?
#
loop_
_entity_poly.entity_id
_entity_poly.type
_entity_poly.pdbx_seq_one_letter_code
_entity_poly.pdbx_strand_id
1 'polypeptide(L)'
;LAVLSLIGINPIYENLLKSVLVINLILAFANMAKSTAILSPIGDFYKNIKVYDNLFKEIEKTSFESKYLNELKETLNKDGGSINALKSLKKIGSYIELRQNFLGNIILNGIFLWDFNCIDMFDKWKKSYRKNMRSYLEVVGEFEALISLASITYIRDDYTFANINECKNEKPNIDFKNLKHPLIKIEDAVGNSIDLKGQTCVITGSNMSGKTTFL
;
A
#
# COMPACT_ATOMS: atom_id res chain seq x y z
N LEU A 1 -5.88 38.25 -21.72
CA LEU A 1 -6.22 38.69 -23.09
C LEU A 1 -5.89 40.14 -23.32
N ALA A 2 -6.32 41.10 -22.45
CA ALA A 2 -5.94 42.50 -22.52
C ALA A 2 -4.41 42.72 -22.46
N VAL A 3 -3.67 41.92 -21.75
CA VAL A 3 -2.19 41.97 -21.67
C VAL A 3 -1.54 41.57 -23.00
N LEU A 4 -2.12 40.64 -23.76
CA LEU A 4 -1.59 40.20 -25.06
C LEU A 4 -1.76 41.28 -26.15
N SER A 5 -2.83 42.05 -26.10
CA SER A 5 -3.04 43.18 -27.02
C SER A 5 -2.09 44.37 -26.69
N LEU A 6 -1.72 44.51 -25.42
CA LEU A 6 -0.73 45.50 -24.97
C LEU A 6 0.70 45.16 -25.43
N ILE A 7 1.02 43.88 -25.69
CA ILE A 7 2.35 43.42 -26.13
C ILE A 7 2.52 43.50 -27.65
N GLY A 8 1.51 43.98 -28.40
CA GLY A 8 1.60 44.19 -29.86
C GLY A 8 1.61 42.89 -30.68
N ILE A 9 0.99 41.82 -30.18
CA ILE A 9 0.88 40.56 -30.90
C ILE A 9 -0.09 40.76 -32.07
N ASN A 10 0.30 40.26 -33.25
CA ASN A 10 -0.51 40.30 -34.46
C ASN A 10 -1.94 39.73 -34.17
N PRO A 11 -3.03 40.44 -34.57
CA PRO A 11 -4.41 40.05 -34.28
C PRO A 11 -4.79 38.65 -34.78
N ILE A 12 -4.07 38.11 -35.75
CA ILE A 12 -4.26 36.74 -36.23
C ILE A 12 -3.90 35.72 -35.13
N TYR A 13 -2.77 35.90 -34.44
CA TYR A 13 -2.33 35.02 -33.34
C TYR A 13 -3.23 35.16 -32.10
N GLU A 14 -3.72 36.35 -31.84
CA GLU A 14 -4.69 36.59 -30.75
C GLU A 14 -6.01 35.84 -30.99
N ASN A 15 -6.55 35.91 -32.20
CA ASN A 15 -7.77 35.18 -32.55
C ASN A 15 -7.56 33.67 -32.56
N LEU A 16 -6.41 33.19 -33.01
CA LEU A 16 -6.06 31.77 -32.95
C LEU A 16 -6.00 31.28 -31.49
N LEU A 17 -5.35 32.01 -30.59
CA LEU A 17 -5.24 31.68 -29.17
C LEU A 17 -6.64 31.62 -28.50
N LYS A 18 -7.50 32.61 -28.78
CA LYS A 18 -8.89 32.65 -28.30
C LYS A 18 -9.66 31.41 -28.76
N SER A 19 -9.52 31.05 -30.05
CA SER A 19 -10.18 29.88 -30.63
C SER A 19 -9.72 28.58 -29.95
N VAL A 20 -8.42 28.42 -29.73
CA VAL A 20 -7.86 27.26 -29.02
C VAL A 20 -8.40 27.15 -27.59
N LEU A 21 -8.44 28.27 -26.87
CA LEU A 21 -8.97 28.30 -25.50
C LEU A 21 -10.46 27.91 -25.47
N VAL A 22 -11.27 28.42 -26.39
CA VAL A 22 -12.69 28.09 -26.49
C VAL A 22 -12.88 26.59 -26.83
N ILE A 23 -12.13 26.07 -27.78
CA ILE A 23 -12.19 24.65 -28.16
C ILE A 23 -11.79 23.76 -26.93
N ASN A 24 -10.71 24.09 -26.24
CA ASN A 24 -10.27 23.35 -25.05
C ASN A 24 -11.34 23.35 -23.96
N LEU A 25 -11.99 24.50 -23.71
CA LEU A 25 -13.07 24.59 -22.73
C LEU A 25 -14.29 23.76 -23.15
N ILE A 26 -14.67 23.79 -24.40
CA ILE A 26 -15.79 22.97 -24.93
C ILE A 26 -15.44 21.48 -24.71
N LEU A 27 -14.26 21.05 -25.09
CA LEU A 27 -13.80 19.67 -24.89
C LEU A 27 -13.78 19.27 -23.40
N ALA A 28 -13.29 20.16 -22.54
CA ALA A 28 -13.24 19.91 -21.09
C ALA A 28 -14.66 19.77 -20.50
N PHE A 29 -15.57 20.70 -20.82
CA PHE A 29 -16.96 20.64 -20.35
C PHE A 29 -17.72 19.41 -20.89
N ALA A 30 -17.56 19.09 -22.16
CA ALA A 30 -18.22 17.94 -22.82
C ALA A 30 -17.77 16.60 -22.17
N ASN A 31 -16.53 16.53 -21.65
CA ASN A 31 -15.98 15.33 -21.04
C ASN A 31 -15.88 15.39 -19.50
N MET A 32 -16.35 16.45 -18.87
CA MET A 32 -16.18 16.69 -17.42
C MET A 32 -16.67 15.52 -16.56
N ALA A 33 -17.85 14.98 -16.86
CA ALA A 33 -18.39 13.84 -16.13
C ALA A 33 -17.53 12.58 -16.29
N LYS A 34 -17.07 12.30 -17.51
CA LYS A 34 -16.19 11.15 -17.82
C LYS A 34 -14.83 11.31 -17.16
N SER A 35 -14.22 12.48 -17.26
CA SER A 35 -12.92 12.77 -16.61
C SER A 35 -13.02 12.63 -15.10
N THR A 36 -14.09 13.14 -14.49
CA THR A 36 -14.32 13.01 -13.04
C THR A 36 -14.50 11.55 -12.63
N ALA A 37 -15.28 10.77 -13.38
CA ALA A 37 -15.46 9.34 -13.09
C ALA A 37 -14.15 8.54 -13.16
N ILE A 38 -13.19 8.95 -14.00
CA ILE A 38 -11.88 8.32 -14.10
C ILE A 38 -10.93 8.83 -13.03
N LEU A 39 -10.85 10.15 -12.80
CA LEU A 39 -9.84 10.76 -11.96
C LEU A 39 -10.15 10.68 -10.47
N SER A 40 -11.44 10.65 -10.06
CA SER A 40 -11.81 10.54 -8.65
C SER A 40 -11.30 9.25 -7.99
N PRO A 41 -11.53 8.04 -8.56
CA PRO A 41 -10.97 6.81 -8.01
C PRO A 41 -9.44 6.80 -7.94
N ILE A 42 -8.76 7.46 -8.89
CA ILE A 42 -7.29 7.56 -8.90
C ILE A 42 -6.81 8.41 -7.72
N GLY A 43 -7.49 9.53 -7.46
CA GLY A 43 -7.20 10.39 -6.31
C GLY A 43 -7.40 9.67 -4.98
N ASP A 44 -8.49 8.90 -4.86
CA ASP A 44 -8.77 8.12 -3.66
C ASP A 44 -7.77 6.96 -3.48
N PHE A 45 -7.41 6.28 -4.55
CA PHE A 45 -6.35 5.27 -4.53
C PHE A 45 -5.02 5.86 -4.06
N TYR A 46 -4.63 7.03 -4.56
CA TYR A 46 -3.43 7.72 -4.11
C TYR A 46 -3.49 8.05 -2.61
N LYS A 47 -4.60 8.60 -2.11
CA LYS A 47 -4.77 8.92 -0.68
C LYS A 47 -4.58 7.70 0.22
N ASN A 48 -5.09 6.56 -0.20
CA ASN A 48 -4.99 5.31 0.56
C ASN A 48 -3.57 4.74 0.53
N ILE A 49 -2.87 4.85 -0.60
CA ILE A 49 -1.55 4.22 -0.77
C ILE A 49 -0.39 5.06 -0.23
N LYS A 50 -0.56 6.38 -0.15
CA LYS A 50 0.52 7.29 0.31
C LYS A 50 1.00 7.02 1.73
N VAL A 51 0.17 6.38 2.56
CA VAL A 51 0.52 6.01 3.93
C VAL A 51 1.67 5.00 3.98
N TYR A 52 1.82 4.19 2.94
CA TYR A 52 2.89 3.19 2.82
C TYR A 52 4.23 3.76 2.34
N ASP A 53 4.29 5.04 1.92
CA ASP A 53 5.54 5.66 1.42
C ASP A 53 6.68 5.60 2.45
N ASN A 54 6.38 5.84 3.71
CA ASN A 54 7.38 5.76 4.77
C ASN A 54 7.81 4.32 5.04
N LEU A 55 6.87 3.37 5.02
CA LEU A 55 7.17 1.96 5.23
C LEU A 55 8.08 1.40 4.13
N PHE A 56 7.79 1.70 2.86
CA PHE A 56 8.67 1.30 1.75
C PHE A 56 10.08 1.87 1.90
N LYS A 57 10.20 3.14 2.30
CA LYS A 57 11.51 3.79 2.50
C LYS A 57 12.28 3.16 3.67
N GLU A 58 11.60 2.82 4.77
CA GLU A 58 12.25 2.17 5.90
C GLU A 58 12.70 0.75 5.56
N ILE A 59 11.88 -0.03 4.86
CA ILE A 59 12.27 -1.37 4.37
C ILE A 59 13.50 -1.25 3.45
N GLU A 60 13.52 -0.25 2.54
CA GLU A 60 14.63 -0.08 1.61
C GLU A 60 15.95 0.28 2.31
N LYS A 61 15.90 1.14 3.32
CA LYS A 61 17.09 1.57 4.09
C LYS A 61 17.61 0.48 5.03
N THR A 62 16.73 -0.39 5.53
CA THR A 62 17.11 -1.40 6.53
C THR A 62 17.89 -2.53 5.87
N SER A 63 18.99 -2.93 6.48
CA SER A 63 19.70 -4.17 6.17
C SER A 63 19.16 -5.30 7.03
N PHE A 64 18.76 -6.40 6.41
CA PHE A 64 18.24 -7.56 7.10
C PHE A 64 19.24 -8.70 7.08
N GLU A 65 19.38 -9.41 8.20
CA GLU A 65 20.17 -10.64 8.28
C GLU A 65 19.40 -11.84 7.70
N SER A 66 18.08 -11.83 7.83
CA SER A 66 17.22 -12.90 7.33
C SER A 66 17.18 -12.91 5.80
N LYS A 67 17.42 -14.08 5.20
CA LYS A 67 17.30 -14.31 3.77
C LYS A 67 15.90 -13.98 3.26
N TYR A 68 14.87 -14.40 4.00
CA TYR A 68 13.47 -14.17 3.64
C TYR A 68 13.13 -12.68 3.57
N LEU A 69 13.54 -11.87 4.56
CA LEU A 69 13.30 -10.43 4.54
C LEU A 69 14.05 -9.72 3.40
N ASN A 70 15.23 -10.20 3.04
CA ASN A 70 15.95 -9.71 1.87
C ASN A 70 15.23 -10.05 0.55
N GLU A 71 14.66 -11.24 0.40
CA GLU A 71 13.85 -11.63 -0.76
C GLU A 71 12.59 -10.75 -0.90
N LEU A 72 11.93 -10.44 0.22
CA LEU A 72 10.81 -9.48 0.24
C LEU A 72 11.25 -8.08 -0.21
N LYS A 73 12.37 -7.60 0.32
CA LYS A 73 12.97 -6.31 -0.07
C LYS A 73 13.34 -6.27 -1.57
N GLU A 74 13.94 -7.32 -2.09
CA GLU A 74 14.25 -7.43 -3.53
C GLU A 74 12.98 -7.36 -4.38
N THR A 75 11.87 -7.92 -3.92
CA THR A 75 10.58 -7.84 -4.62
C THR A 75 10.08 -6.40 -4.74
N LEU A 76 10.33 -5.55 -3.73
CA LEU A 76 9.99 -4.11 -3.78
C LEU A 76 10.84 -3.34 -4.81
N ASN A 77 12.01 -3.84 -5.17
CA ASN A 77 12.93 -3.19 -6.10
C ASN A 77 12.78 -3.66 -7.55
N LYS A 78 11.95 -4.69 -7.82
CA LYS A 78 11.72 -5.19 -9.18
C LYS A 78 11.03 -4.15 -10.07
N ASP A 79 11.38 -4.17 -11.36
CA ASP A 79 10.70 -3.44 -12.45
C ASP A 79 10.44 -1.95 -12.16
N GLY A 80 11.47 -1.24 -11.78
CA GLY A 80 11.43 0.20 -11.51
C GLY A 80 11.21 0.58 -10.05
N GLY A 81 10.88 -0.39 -9.20
CA GLY A 81 10.81 -0.26 -7.75
C GLY A 81 9.54 0.42 -7.21
N SER A 82 9.12 -0.03 -6.04
CA SER A 82 7.94 0.44 -5.34
C SER A 82 8.00 1.94 -5.00
N ILE A 83 9.17 2.45 -4.60
CA ILE A 83 9.37 3.87 -4.28
C ILE A 83 9.15 4.76 -5.51
N ASN A 84 9.67 4.37 -6.68
CA ASN A 84 9.47 5.13 -7.92
C ASN A 84 8.01 5.05 -8.38
N ALA A 85 7.34 3.91 -8.20
CA ALA A 85 5.92 3.76 -8.47
C ALA A 85 5.09 4.73 -7.60
N LEU A 86 5.36 4.79 -6.29
CA LEU A 86 4.67 5.71 -5.38
C LEU A 86 5.02 7.18 -5.65
N LYS A 87 6.28 7.49 -5.92
CA LYS A 87 6.71 8.86 -6.25
C LYS A 87 6.01 9.39 -7.49
N SER A 88 5.89 8.54 -8.53
CA SER A 88 5.20 8.89 -9.76
C SER A 88 3.68 9.03 -9.53
N LEU A 89 3.08 8.14 -8.75
CA LEU A 89 1.68 8.21 -8.38
C LEU A 89 1.38 9.46 -7.52
N LYS A 90 2.29 9.82 -6.61
CA LYS A 90 2.19 11.05 -5.82
C LYS A 90 2.13 12.29 -6.70
N LYS A 91 2.98 12.35 -7.73
CA LYS A 91 2.95 13.44 -8.71
C LYS A 91 1.60 13.53 -9.43
N ILE A 92 1.06 12.38 -9.85
CA ILE A 92 -0.26 12.32 -10.50
C ILE A 92 -1.36 12.75 -9.53
N GLY A 93 -1.34 12.24 -8.29
CA GLY A 93 -2.30 12.58 -7.24
C GLY A 93 -2.32 14.08 -6.95
N SER A 94 -1.15 14.71 -6.80
CA SER A 94 -1.06 16.17 -6.58
C SER A 94 -1.62 16.96 -7.77
N TYR A 95 -1.45 16.48 -9.00
CA TYR A 95 -2.03 17.12 -10.19
C TYR A 95 -3.56 16.98 -10.23
N ILE A 96 -4.09 15.86 -9.77
CA ILE A 96 -5.54 15.66 -9.63
C ILE A 96 -6.11 16.58 -8.53
N GLU A 97 -5.38 16.80 -7.43
CA GLU A 97 -5.80 17.70 -6.36
C GLU A 97 -5.94 19.16 -6.84
N LEU A 98 -5.07 19.62 -7.75
CA LEU A 98 -5.15 20.98 -8.30
C LEU A 98 -6.49 21.29 -9.00
N ARG A 99 -7.17 20.28 -9.54
CA ARG A 99 -8.48 20.45 -10.22
C ARG A 99 -9.64 20.63 -9.23
N GLN A 100 -9.46 20.42 -7.93
CA GLN A 100 -10.53 20.55 -6.93
C GLN A 100 -11.01 22.00 -6.78
N ASN A 101 -10.14 22.98 -7.07
CA ASN A 101 -10.55 24.37 -7.14
C ASN A 101 -11.25 24.65 -8.49
N PHE A 102 -12.52 25.07 -8.42
CA PHE A 102 -13.33 25.30 -9.62
C PHE A 102 -12.68 26.28 -10.61
N LEU A 103 -12.18 27.42 -10.14
CA LEU A 103 -11.51 28.42 -11.00
C LEU A 103 -10.21 27.87 -11.57
N GLY A 104 -9.42 27.18 -10.72
CA GLY A 104 -8.19 26.52 -11.15
C GLY A 104 -8.45 25.48 -12.21
N ASN A 105 -9.51 24.67 -12.07
CA ASN A 105 -9.90 23.65 -13.05
C ASN A 105 -10.24 24.27 -14.42
N ILE A 106 -11.02 25.36 -14.46
CA ILE A 106 -11.34 26.04 -15.72
C ILE A 106 -10.09 26.55 -16.42
N ILE A 107 -9.20 27.21 -15.67
CA ILE A 107 -7.94 27.78 -16.22
C ILE A 107 -7.04 26.64 -16.72
N LEU A 108 -6.82 25.62 -15.92
CA LEU A 108 -5.94 24.49 -16.27
C LEU A 108 -6.46 23.72 -17.48
N ASN A 109 -7.76 23.44 -17.53
CA ASN A 109 -8.34 22.75 -18.69
C ASN A 109 -8.41 23.64 -19.93
N GLY A 110 -8.72 24.92 -19.79
CA GLY A 110 -8.74 25.86 -20.91
C GLY A 110 -7.38 26.01 -21.59
N ILE A 111 -6.29 26.04 -20.81
CA ILE A 111 -4.94 26.24 -21.36
C ILE A 111 -4.29 24.89 -21.74
N PHE A 112 -4.41 23.88 -20.88
CA PHE A 112 -3.58 22.67 -20.95
C PHE A 112 -4.36 21.37 -21.16
N LEU A 113 -5.70 21.38 -21.28
CA LEU A 113 -6.51 20.15 -21.26
C LEU A 113 -6.11 19.25 -20.09
N TRP A 114 -6.06 19.83 -18.88
CA TRP A 114 -5.44 19.25 -17.68
C TRP A 114 -5.94 17.86 -17.33
N ASP A 115 -7.23 17.63 -17.41
CA ASP A 115 -7.85 16.33 -17.11
C ASP A 115 -7.34 15.23 -18.05
N PHE A 116 -7.19 15.52 -19.33
CA PHE A 116 -6.66 14.57 -20.31
C PHE A 116 -5.18 14.27 -20.03
N ASN A 117 -4.40 15.28 -19.66
CA ASN A 117 -3.00 15.07 -19.28
C ASN A 117 -2.87 14.21 -18.02
N CYS A 118 -3.71 14.42 -17.00
CA CYS A 118 -3.75 13.58 -15.81
C CYS A 118 -4.09 12.12 -16.13
N ILE A 119 -5.06 11.88 -17.01
CA ILE A 119 -5.46 10.54 -17.47
C ILE A 119 -4.30 9.87 -18.22
N ASP A 120 -3.65 10.57 -19.17
CA ASP A 120 -2.51 10.04 -19.92
C ASP A 120 -1.33 9.69 -18.99
N MET A 121 -1.03 10.56 -18.02
CA MET A 121 0.01 10.29 -17.03
C MET A 121 -0.30 9.04 -16.20
N PHE A 122 -1.56 8.86 -15.79
CA PHE A 122 -1.98 7.68 -15.05
C PHE A 122 -1.93 6.40 -15.92
N ASP A 123 -2.33 6.48 -17.18
CA ASP A 123 -2.25 5.35 -18.10
C ASP A 123 -0.80 4.91 -18.35
N LYS A 124 0.13 5.86 -18.47
CA LYS A 124 1.57 5.58 -18.55
C LYS A 124 2.07 4.91 -17.27
N TRP A 125 1.70 5.44 -16.10
CA TRP A 125 2.02 4.85 -14.81
C TRP A 125 1.48 3.43 -14.69
N LYS A 126 0.21 3.22 -15.06
CA LYS A 126 -0.45 1.91 -15.03
C LYS A 126 0.26 0.89 -15.93
N LYS A 127 0.68 1.29 -17.13
CA LYS A 127 1.46 0.41 -18.03
C LYS A 127 2.77 -0.03 -17.40
N SER A 128 3.45 0.86 -16.68
CA SER A 128 4.75 0.58 -16.06
C SER A 128 4.67 -0.26 -14.79
N TYR A 129 3.66 -0.03 -13.93
CA TYR A 129 3.65 -0.55 -12.56
C TYR A 129 2.52 -1.52 -12.23
N ARG A 130 1.49 -1.67 -13.07
CA ARG A 130 0.30 -2.49 -12.76
C ARG A 130 0.64 -3.92 -12.37
N LYS A 131 1.60 -4.55 -13.07
CA LYS A 131 1.97 -5.95 -12.82
C LYS A 131 2.51 -6.15 -11.41
N ASN A 132 3.28 -5.20 -10.92
CA ASN A 132 4.05 -5.34 -9.69
C ASN A 132 3.37 -4.68 -8.49
N MET A 133 2.39 -3.79 -8.72
CA MET A 133 1.71 -3.08 -7.63
C MET A 133 1.09 -4.04 -6.63
N ARG A 134 0.49 -5.13 -7.10
CA ARG A 134 -0.08 -6.16 -6.21
C ARG A 134 1.00 -6.81 -5.35
N SER A 135 2.12 -7.20 -5.96
CA SER A 135 3.24 -7.81 -5.23
C SER A 135 3.87 -6.85 -4.22
N TYR A 136 3.95 -5.55 -4.55
CA TYR A 136 4.41 -4.54 -3.59
C TYR A 136 3.50 -4.45 -2.37
N LEU A 137 2.18 -4.51 -2.56
CA LEU A 137 1.22 -4.49 -1.45
C LEU A 137 1.22 -5.80 -0.66
N GLU A 138 1.41 -6.94 -1.31
CA GLU A 138 1.57 -8.23 -0.64
C GLU A 138 2.81 -8.23 0.26
N VAL A 139 3.94 -7.68 -0.20
CA VAL A 139 5.15 -7.52 0.63
C VAL A 139 4.88 -6.61 1.84
N VAL A 140 4.13 -5.52 1.67
CA VAL A 140 3.74 -4.67 2.81
C VAL A 140 2.93 -5.46 3.83
N GLY A 141 1.91 -6.20 3.36
CA GLY A 141 1.09 -7.04 4.25
C GLY A 141 1.92 -8.08 5.00
N GLU A 142 2.92 -8.66 4.35
CA GLU A 142 3.84 -9.61 4.97
C GLU A 142 4.69 -8.94 6.06
N PHE A 143 5.25 -7.75 5.80
CA PHE A 143 5.96 -6.99 6.82
C PHE A 143 5.05 -6.57 7.97
N GLU A 144 3.82 -6.13 7.72
CA GLU A 144 2.85 -5.78 8.77
C GLU A 144 2.52 -6.99 9.65
N ALA A 145 2.32 -8.17 9.04
CA ALA A 145 2.08 -9.41 9.76
C ALA A 145 3.29 -9.80 10.64
N LEU A 146 4.50 -9.76 10.08
CA LEU A 146 5.73 -10.08 10.81
C LEU A 146 6.00 -9.10 11.95
N ILE A 147 5.78 -7.80 11.75
CA ILE A 147 5.90 -6.78 12.79
C ILE A 147 4.87 -7.03 13.90
N SER A 148 3.64 -7.39 13.55
CA SER A 148 2.59 -7.70 14.51
C SER A 148 2.96 -8.91 15.38
N LEU A 149 3.50 -9.97 14.77
CA LEU A 149 3.99 -11.14 15.50
C LEU A 149 5.22 -10.80 16.37
N ALA A 150 6.16 -10.02 15.84
CA ALA A 150 7.34 -9.60 16.58
C ALA A 150 7.01 -8.70 17.78
N SER A 151 5.90 -7.97 17.74
CA SER A 151 5.46 -7.12 18.84
C SER A 151 5.16 -7.92 20.11
N ILE A 152 4.77 -9.20 19.99
CA ILE A 152 4.54 -10.09 21.14
C ILE A 152 5.84 -10.29 21.91
N THR A 153 6.94 -10.53 21.22
CA THR A 153 8.25 -10.75 21.88
C THR A 153 8.82 -9.48 22.49
N TYR A 154 8.47 -8.31 21.96
CA TYR A 154 8.87 -7.03 22.53
C TYR A 154 8.12 -6.70 23.85
N ILE A 155 6.84 -7.13 23.94
CA ILE A 155 6.00 -6.87 25.12
C ILE A 155 6.26 -7.93 26.22
N ARG A 156 6.74 -9.12 25.85
CA ARG A 156 6.82 -10.30 26.73
C ARG A 156 8.19 -10.94 26.63
N ASP A 157 9.07 -10.61 27.58
CA ASP A 157 10.44 -11.15 27.68
C ASP A 157 10.49 -12.65 28.00
N ASP A 158 9.36 -13.23 28.48
CA ASP A 158 9.25 -14.64 28.85
C ASP A 158 8.87 -15.56 27.70
N TYR A 159 8.74 -15.04 26.47
CA TYR A 159 8.36 -15.83 25.31
C TYR A 159 9.56 -16.30 24.49
N THR A 160 9.43 -17.52 23.96
CA THR A 160 10.41 -18.13 23.06
C THR A 160 9.74 -18.53 21.76
N PHE A 161 10.51 -18.51 20.68
CA PHE A 161 10.04 -19.04 19.40
C PHE A 161 10.03 -20.57 19.41
N ALA A 162 9.05 -21.18 18.73
CA ALA A 162 9.01 -22.61 18.54
C ALA A 162 10.18 -23.08 17.66
N ASN A 163 10.83 -24.17 18.05
CA ASN A 163 11.79 -24.88 17.22
C ASN A 163 11.05 -25.88 16.32
N ILE A 164 11.15 -25.70 15.02
CA ILE A 164 10.55 -26.61 14.04
C ILE A 164 11.63 -27.55 13.53
N ASN A 165 11.52 -28.84 13.90
CA ASN A 165 12.43 -29.87 13.43
C ASN A 165 11.85 -30.55 12.20
N GLU A 166 12.58 -30.54 11.08
CA GLU A 166 12.21 -31.29 9.87
C GLU A 166 12.55 -32.77 10.06
N CYS A 167 11.61 -33.56 10.58
CA CYS A 167 11.74 -35.02 10.67
C CYS A 167 11.16 -35.65 9.44
N LYS A 168 12.00 -36.08 8.48
CA LYS A 168 11.55 -36.65 7.21
C LYS A 168 10.85 -38.01 7.30
N ASN A 169 10.97 -38.76 8.42
CA ASN A 169 10.43 -40.12 8.58
C ASN A 169 9.93 -40.45 9.99
N GLU A 170 9.80 -39.48 10.88
CA GLU A 170 9.35 -39.71 12.25
C GLU A 170 7.91 -39.25 12.45
N LYS A 171 7.23 -39.87 13.42
CA LYS A 171 5.90 -39.40 13.82
C LYS A 171 5.99 -37.99 14.36
N PRO A 172 4.98 -37.14 14.13
CA PRO A 172 4.99 -35.76 14.63
C PRO A 172 5.17 -35.76 16.15
N ASN A 173 6.09 -34.94 16.62
CA ASN A 173 6.37 -34.71 18.03
C ASN A 173 6.01 -33.27 18.38
N ILE A 174 5.24 -33.09 19.45
CA ILE A 174 4.89 -31.77 20.00
C ILE A 174 5.33 -31.77 21.46
N ASP A 175 6.37 -31.01 21.78
CA ASP A 175 6.87 -30.82 23.15
C ASP A 175 6.86 -29.34 23.49
N PHE A 176 6.18 -28.97 24.54
CA PHE A 176 6.23 -27.63 25.08
C PHE A 176 6.12 -27.63 26.59
N LYS A 177 6.80 -26.66 27.25
CA LYS A 177 6.77 -26.45 28.67
C LYS A 177 6.29 -25.05 29.01
N ASN A 178 5.37 -24.96 29.97
CA ASN A 178 4.84 -23.71 30.47
C ASN A 178 4.27 -22.79 29.38
N LEU A 179 3.62 -23.39 28.38
CA LEU A 179 2.96 -22.63 27.30
C LEU A 179 1.79 -21.84 27.86
N LYS A 180 1.77 -20.53 27.63
CA LYS A 180 0.73 -19.61 28.10
C LYS A 180 0.07 -18.90 26.92
N HIS A 181 -1.20 -18.59 27.06
CA HIS A 181 -1.92 -17.82 26.05
C HIS A 181 -1.42 -16.36 26.01
N PRO A 182 -1.01 -15.82 24.85
CA PRO A 182 -0.32 -14.53 24.75
C PRO A 182 -1.21 -13.33 25.14
N LEU A 183 -2.52 -13.43 25.01
CA LEU A 183 -3.46 -12.36 25.28
C LEU A 183 -4.00 -12.36 26.72
N ILE A 184 -3.60 -13.32 27.55
CA ILE A 184 -3.96 -13.35 28.98
C ILE A 184 -2.86 -12.62 29.78
N LYS A 185 -3.25 -11.82 30.77
CA LYS A 185 -2.29 -11.15 31.65
C LYS A 185 -1.36 -12.15 32.30
N ILE A 186 -0.10 -11.76 32.50
CA ILE A 186 0.96 -12.64 33.03
C ILE A 186 0.57 -13.27 34.37
N GLU A 187 -0.03 -12.49 35.24
CA GLU A 187 -0.49 -12.87 36.56
C GLU A 187 -1.65 -13.87 36.57
N ASP A 188 -2.50 -13.84 35.49
CA ASP A 188 -3.66 -14.72 35.36
C ASP A 188 -3.39 -15.92 34.44
N ALA A 189 -2.29 -15.91 33.70
CA ALA A 189 -1.97 -16.93 32.71
C ALA A 189 -1.40 -18.19 33.34
N VAL A 190 -2.14 -19.30 33.24
CA VAL A 190 -1.71 -20.63 33.69
C VAL A 190 -0.91 -21.30 32.56
N GLY A 191 0.31 -21.67 32.86
CA GLY A 191 1.18 -22.39 31.93
C GLY A 191 0.87 -23.88 31.86
N ASN A 192 0.80 -24.43 30.69
CA ASN A 192 0.58 -25.85 30.43
C ASN A 192 1.81 -26.49 29.80
N SER A 193 2.01 -27.79 30.03
CA SER A 193 3.11 -28.55 29.44
C SER A 193 2.60 -29.84 28.83
N ILE A 194 3.13 -30.19 27.66
CA ILE A 194 2.77 -31.43 26.94
C ILE A 194 4.04 -32.00 26.27
N ASP A 195 4.15 -33.34 26.27
CA ASP A 195 5.11 -34.11 25.46
C ASP A 195 4.34 -35.19 24.70
N LEU A 196 4.13 -35.00 23.40
CA LEU A 196 3.42 -35.92 22.53
C LEU A 196 4.38 -36.51 21.49
N LYS A 197 4.78 -37.75 21.69
CA LYS A 197 5.68 -38.49 20.76
C LYS A 197 4.86 -39.40 19.85
N GLY A 198 4.26 -38.83 18.82
CA GLY A 198 3.43 -39.56 17.88
C GLY A 198 2.14 -40.14 18.49
N GLN A 199 1.66 -39.56 19.56
CA GLN A 199 0.43 -39.94 20.27
C GLN A 199 -0.72 -39.00 19.88
N THR A 200 -1.94 -39.44 20.07
CA THR A 200 -3.14 -38.60 19.96
C THR A 200 -3.53 -38.10 21.34
N CYS A 201 -3.67 -36.81 21.49
CA CYS A 201 -4.18 -36.17 22.69
C CYS A 201 -5.65 -35.76 22.48
N VAL A 202 -6.53 -36.22 23.39
CA VAL A 202 -7.95 -35.83 23.38
C VAL A 202 -8.21 -34.90 24.57
N ILE A 203 -8.58 -33.64 24.28
CA ILE A 203 -8.88 -32.62 25.30
C ILE A 203 -10.38 -32.57 25.51
N THR A 204 -10.85 -32.94 26.69
CA THR A 204 -12.28 -32.93 27.08
C THR A 204 -12.51 -32.01 28.27
N GLY A 205 -13.71 -31.53 28.45
CA GLY A 205 -14.11 -30.71 29.59
C GLY A 205 -15.45 -30.01 29.35
N SER A 206 -16.06 -29.51 30.41
CA SER A 206 -17.30 -28.72 30.36
C SER A 206 -17.13 -27.40 29.57
N ASN A 207 -18.22 -26.76 29.22
CA ASN A 207 -18.15 -25.40 28.66
C ASN A 207 -17.49 -24.45 29.67
N MET A 208 -16.73 -23.48 29.17
CA MET A 208 -15.91 -22.53 29.97
C MET A 208 -14.76 -23.13 30.80
N SER A 209 -14.38 -24.38 30.57
CA SER A 209 -13.27 -25.03 31.29
C SER A 209 -11.87 -24.68 30.76
N GLY A 210 -11.75 -23.72 29.86
CA GLY A 210 -10.46 -23.29 29.31
C GLY A 210 -9.92 -24.14 28.14
N LYS A 211 -10.71 -25.05 27.54
CA LYS A 211 -10.26 -25.88 26.40
C LYS A 211 -9.71 -25.05 25.24
N THR A 212 -10.44 -24.00 24.86
CA THR A 212 -10.03 -23.10 23.76
C THR A 212 -8.79 -22.28 24.11
N THR A 213 -8.60 -21.99 25.38
CA THR A 213 -7.40 -21.27 25.86
C THR A 213 -6.17 -22.17 25.85
N PHE A 214 -6.39 -23.49 26.02
CA PHE A 214 -5.31 -24.48 25.97
C PHE A 214 -4.87 -24.78 24.52
N LEU A 215 -5.81 -24.78 23.55
CA LEU A 215 -5.58 -25.04 22.13
C LEU A 215 -5.09 -23.81 21.38
#